data_e8b301fe9338c81b4917a8a755a7a261
#
_entry.id   e8b301fe9338c81b4917a8a755a7a261
#
_cell.length_a   1.000
_cell.length_b   1.000
_cell.length_c   1.000
_cell.angle_alpha   90.00
_cell.angle_beta   90.00
_cell.angle_gamma   90.00
#
_symmetry.space_group_name_H-M   'P 1'
#
loop_
_entity.id
_entity.type
_entity.pdbx_description
1 polymer ?
#
loop_
_entity_poly.entity_id
_entity_poly.type
_entity_poly.pdbx_seq_one_letter_code
_entity_poly.pdbx_strand_id
1 'polypeptide(L)'
;MSPARPCPTRLRRIQALALLEASRVGGLLGPIGTGHGKELTTFLMPMAMPACRVACLFIPANLLPQFTAEWDYYGAHWRLPNLAGGRWFRPGLPVLHVITYNKLSSQEATDLLERIRPDLVILNEAHNLKDPKASRTGRFLRYFEKRPETRLVALSGTFASKSIKDYAHLSRLALREGSPLPLAHHVVEEWGTALDPGKVIAPPGALERLCEPEEHVREGFRRRRNDTSGVVATDESALDKPLIIRPRYPGPVPDELLALIELAHGGERPDGEQFQEQLQAMACARQLSAGFYHRWRYPRGEPLELIEEWFAKRKAWNKEVWEELKGERREHLDSPGLLTKAAIRAHMSPPYKGDKPVWQAATWKDWAEIYDAVQPEPQAVWVSGFLVQDAAEWARTQVGIVWVEFPELGERIARAAGVPFYGGGRAASEAILQESGRRSIVASIKAHATGKNLQQFCRNLVVTPPSDGALWEQLLARTHRPGQQAARVAVDVCLHTQDYAGAFATAQGRAQFIQQTDGQPQKLLHSNAHQQS
;
A
#
# COMPACT_ATOMS: atom_id res chain seq x y z
N MET A 1 45.76 -10.93 6.12
CA MET A 1 44.70 -9.98 5.79
C MET A 1 44.74 -9.73 4.29
N SER A 2 43.83 -10.30 3.53
CA SER A 2 43.75 -9.98 2.10
C SER A 2 43.36 -8.51 1.95
N PRO A 3 43.95 -7.74 1.02
CA PRO A 3 43.58 -6.36 0.78
C PRO A 3 42.08 -6.31 0.43
N ALA A 4 41.34 -5.57 1.24
CA ALA A 4 39.90 -5.36 1.00
C ALA A 4 39.73 -4.83 -0.43
N ARG A 5 39.04 -5.56 -1.30
CA ARG A 5 38.65 -5.04 -2.62
C ARG A 5 37.89 -3.74 -2.36
N PRO A 6 38.17 -2.65 -3.08
CA PRO A 6 37.47 -1.40 -2.88
C PRO A 6 35.96 -1.65 -3.00
N CYS A 7 35.21 -1.33 -1.95
CA CYS A 7 33.76 -1.52 -1.92
C CYS A 7 33.14 -0.65 -3.05
N PRO A 8 32.48 -1.23 -4.06
CA PRO A 8 31.90 -0.47 -5.17
C PRO A 8 30.68 0.33 -4.73
N THR A 9 30.18 0.08 -3.49
CA THR A 9 29.01 0.75 -2.92
C THR A 9 29.42 1.64 -1.77
N ARG A 10 28.96 2.90 -1.80
CA ARG A 10 29.11 3.85 -0.70
C ARG A 10 27.73 4.26 -0.18
N LEU A 11 27.64 4.61 1.09
CA LEU A 11 26.43 5.23 1.64
C LEU A 11 26.18 6.58 0.96
N ARG A 12 24.96 6.79 0.54
CA ARG A 12 24.48 8.12 0.17
C ARG A 12 24.34 8.96 1.44
N ARG A 13 24.39 10.29 1.31
CA ARG A 13 24.25 11.21 2.44
C ARG A 13 23.00 10.90 3.27
N ILE A 14 21.84 10.70 2.62
CA ILE A 14 20.57 10.40 3.29
C ILE A 14 20.61 9.06 4.07
N GLN A 15 21.29 8.04 3.55
CA GLN A 15 21.45 6.76 4.23
C GLN A 15 22.33 6.89 5.48
N ALA A 16 23.47 7.59 5.35
CA ALA A 16 24.36 7.84 6.47
C ALA A 16 23.68 8.67 7.57
N LEU A 17 22.91 9.70 7.17
CA LEU A 17 22.14 10.52 8.11
C LEU A 17 21.07 9.71 8.82
N ALA A 18 20.32 8.85 8.11
CA ALA A 18 19.30 7.99 8.71
C ALA A 18 19.88 7.01 9.75
N LEU A 19 21.04 6.40 9.47
CA LEU A 19 21.73 5.52 10.41
C LEU A 19 22.23 6.30 11.65
N LEU A 20 22.80 7.47 11.43
CA LEU A 20 23.31 8.33 12.51
C LEU A 20 22.17 8.81 13.42
N GLU A 21 21.12 9.38 12.85
CA GLU A 21 19.97 9.89 13.63
C GLU A 21 19.27 8.76 14.40
N ALA A 22 19.04 7.61 13.78
CA ALA A 22 18.48 6.45 14.46
C ALA A 22 19.34 6.01 15.66
N SER A 23 20.66 5.99 15.49
CA SER A 23 21.60 5.64 16.56
C SER A 23 21.59 6.63 17.73
N ARG A 24 21.44 7.93 17.43
CA ARG A 24 21.47 9.01 18.44
C ARG A 24 20.17 9.12 19.21
N VAL A 25 19.03 9.04 18.51
CA VAL A 25 17.70 9.24 19.07
C VAL A 25 17.11 7.93 19.63
N GLY A 26 17.56 6.79 19.12
CA GLY A 26 17.03 5.48 19.49
C GLY A 26 15.77 5.07 18.69
N GLY A 27 15.43 5.81 17.64
CA GLY A 27 14.31 5.55 16.74
C GLY A 27 14.40 6.45 15.51
N LEU A 28 13.59 6.20 14.49
CA LEU A 28 13.61 6.99 13.26
C LEU A 28 12.23 7.05 12.61
N LEU A 29 11.83 8.24 12.20
CA LEU A 29 10.77 8.47 11.23
C LEU A 29 11.44 8.93 9.92
N GLY A 30 11.47 8.03 8.91
CA GLY A 30 12.20 8.26 7.67
C GLY A 30 11.29 8.39 6.45
N PRO A 31 10.72 9.59 6.16
CA PRO A 31 10.07 9.87 4.90
C PRO A 31 11.11 9.94 3.78
N ILE A 32 11.64 8.78 3.39
CA ILE A 32 12.67 8.62 2.37
C ILE A 32 12.03 8.13 1.07
N GLY A 33 12.11 8.93 0.02
CA GLY A 33 11.53 8.66 -1.28
C GLY A 33 12.03 7.38 -1.94
N THR A 34 11.32 6.95 -2.98
CA THR A 34 11.73 5.81 -3.80
C THR A 34 13.02 6.09 -4.56
N GLY A 35 13.91 5.10 -4.67
CA GLY A 35 15.20 5.26 -5.38
C GLY A 35 16.36 5.76 -4.52
N HIS A 36 16.14 6.15 -3.28
CA HIS A 36 17.20 6.62 -2.36
C HIS A 36 17.92 5.50 -1.60
N GLY A 37 17.63 4.22 -1.90
CA GLY A 37 18.37 3.06 -1.36
C GLY A 37 17.99 2.70 0.07
N LYS A 38 16.70 2.78 0.42
CA LYS A 38 16.18 2.39 1.75
C LYS A 38 16.61 0.98 2.17
N GLU A 39 16.75 0.05 1.22
CA GLU A 39 17.07 -1.35 1.47
C GLU A 39 18.40 -1.50 2.22
N LEU A 40 19.48 -0.86 1.74
CA LEU A 40 20.78 -0.90 2.43
C LEU A 40 20.69 -0.26 3.82
N THR A 41 19.92 0.82 3.97
CA THR A 41 19.67 1.44 5.28
C THR A 41 19.01 0.45 6.24
N THR A 42 17.97 -0.29 5.80
CA THR A 42 17.30 -1.28 6.65
C THR A 42 18.22 -2.44 7.04
N PHE A 43 19.12 -2.87 6.15
CA PHE A 43 20.08 -3.95 6.42
C PHE A 43 21.13 -3.55 7.45
N LEU A 44 21.60 -2.31 7.39
CA LEU A 44 22.63 -1.80 8.29
C LEU A 44 22.07 -1.28 9.62
N MET A 45 20.76 -1.03 9.71
CA MET A 45 20.14 -0.44 10.88
C MET A 45 20.39 -1.24 12.17
N PRO A 46 20.28 -2.60 12.21
CA PRO A 46 20.59 -3.37 13.41
C PRO A 46 22.05 -3.22 13.88
N MET A 47 22.96 -2.93 12.94
CA MET A 47 24.39 -2.71 13.24
C MET A 47 24.67 -1.30 13.76
N ALA A 48 23.84 -0.33 13.38
CA ALA A 48 23.97 1.07 13.81
C ALA A 48 23.32 1.33 15.17
N MET A 49 22.30 0.54 15.55
CA MET A 49 21.54 0.74 16.78
C MET A 49 22.29 0.21 18.00
N PRO A 50 22.55 1.04 19.03
CA PRO A 50 23.23 0.60 20.24
C PRO A 50 22.50 -0.55 20.93
N ALA A 51 23.24 -1.58 21.39
CA ALA A 51 22.76 -2.72 22.14
C ALA A 51 21.66 -3.57 21.44
N CYS A 52 21.47 -3.44 20.12
CA CYS A 52 20.56 -4.27 19.36
C CYS A 52 21.14 -5.69 19.24
N ARG A 53 20.37 -6.69 19.67
CA ARG A 53 20.71 -8.12 19.55
C ARG A 53 19.77 -8.84 18.59
N VAL A 54 18.48 -8.48 18.65
CA VAL A 54 17.41 -9.07 17.84
C VAL A 54 16.65 -7.94 17.16
N ALA A 55 16.58 -8.00 15.85
CA ALA A 55 15.79 -7.07 15.04
C ALA A 55 14.74 -7.79 14.21
N CYS A 56 13.59 -7.16 14.00
CA CYS A 56 12.57 -7.57 13.05
C CYS A 56 12.46 -6.54 11.93
N LEU A 57 12.60 -6.98 10.69
CA LEU A 57 12.35 -6.18 9.49
C LEU A 57 11.03 -6.60 8.86
N PHE A 58 10.08 -5.67 8.79
CA PHE A 58 8.81 -5.87 8.09
C PHE A 58 8.90 -5.34 6.67
N ILE A 59 8.53 -6.19 5.71
CA ILE A 59 8.52 -5.86 4.28
C ILE A 59 7.21 -6.31 3.60
N PRO A 60 6.77 -5.66 2.53
CA PRO A 60 5.74 -6.19 1.65
C PRO A 60 6.14 -7.55 1.05
N ALA A 61 5.19 -8.49 0.93
CA ALA A 61 5.47 -9.85 0.46
C ALA A 61 6.05 -9.91 -0.97
N ASN A 62 5.65 -8.97 -1.82
CA ASN A 62 6.14 -8.86 -3.20
C ASN A 62 7.59 -8.37 -3.29
N LEU A 63 8.18 -7.86 -2.20
CA LEU A 63 9.58 -7.45 -2.12
C LEU A 63 10.54 -8.58 -1.72
N LEU A 64 10.04 -9.73 -1.28
CA LEU A 64 10.88 -10.82 -0.79
C LEU A 64 11.93 -11.30 -1.82
N PRO A 65 11.60 -11.49 -3.12
CA PRO A 65 12.60 -11.90 -4.10
C PRO A 65 13.70 -10.84 -4.29
N GLN A 66 13.33 -9.56 -4.33
CA GLN A 66 14.28 -8.46 -4.42
C GLN A 66 15.15 -8.37 -3.17
N PHE A 67 14.54 -8.49 -1.97
CA PHE A 67 15.26 -8.52 -0.71
C PHE A 67 16.39 -9.56 -0.73
N THR A 68 16.09 -10.79 -1.16
CA THR A 68 17.10 -11.88 -1.22
C THR A 68 18.26 -11.52 -2.14
N ALA A 69 17.98 -11.03 -3.35
CA ALA A 69 18.99 -10.64 -4.31
C ALA A 69 19.88 -9.48 -3.80
N GLU A 70 19.26 -8.47 -3.18
CA GLU A 70 19.97 -7.31 -2.62
C GLU A 70 20.76 -7.68 -1.35
N TRP A 71 20.24 -8.60 -0.53
CA TRP A 71 20.94 -9.12 0.64
C TRP A 71 22.26 -9.79 0.24
N ASP A 72 22.22 -10.65 -0.77
CA ASP A 72 23.41 -11.33 -1.28
C ASP A 72 24.39 -10.34 -1.90
N TYR A 73 23.89 -9.38 -2.69
CA TYR A 73 24.72 -8.34 -3.29
C TYR A 73 25.42 -7.49 -2.25
N TYR A 74 24.68 -6.93 -1.28
CA TYR A 74 25.28 -6.08 -0.24
C TYR A 74 26.13 -6.89 0.75
N GLY A 75 25.77 -8.14 1.02
CA GLY A 75 26.54 -9.04 1.90
C GLY A 75 27.96 -9.34 1.41
N ALA A 76 28.20 -9.21 0.09
CA ALA A 76 29.54 -9.30 -0.49
C ALA A 76 30.42 -8.07 -0.19
N HIS A 77 29.82 -6.93 0.17
CA HIS A 77 30.52 -5.64 0.34
C HIS A 77 30.41 -5.04 1.73
N TRP A 78 29.35 -5.38 2.46
CA TRP A 78 29.04 -4.83 3.78
C TRP A 78 28.95 -5.94 4.83
N ARG A 79 29.32 -5.59 6.06
CA ARG A 79 29.07 -6.47 7.21
C ARG A 79 27.62 -6.33 7.63
N LEU A 80 26.80 -7.30 7.22
CA LEU A 80 25.38 -7.36 7.55
C LEU A 80 25.13 -8.16 8.85
N PRO A 81 23.98 -8.00 9.52
CA PRO A 81 23.58 -8.83 10.66
C PRO A 81 23.41 -10.30 10.26
N ASN A 82 23.24 -11.19 11.24
CA ASN A 82 22.86 -12.56 10.97
C ASN A 82 21.39 -12.62 10.53
N LEU A 83 21.09 -13.33 9.46
CA LEU A 83 19.71 -13.57 9.05
C LEU A 83 19.15 -14.75 9.85
N ALA A 84 17.98 -14.57 10.49
CA ALA A 84 17.30 -15.63 11.22
C ALA A 84 16.95 -16.81 10.28
N GLY A 85 17.37 -18.02 10.65
CA GLY A 85 17.25 -19.20 9.77
C GLY A 85 18.26 -19.22 8.61
N GLY A 86 19.19 -18.29 8.58
CA GLY A 86 20.24 -18.23 7.56
C GLY A 86 21.27 -19.33 7.73
N ARG A 87 21.97 -19.64 6.63
CA ARG A 87 22.97 -20.73 6.57
C ARG A 87 24.24 -20.44 7.40
N TRP A 88 24.55 -19.16 7.61
CA TRP A 88 25.75 -18.70 8.30
C TRP A 88 25.40 -17.85 9.49
N PHE A 89 26.03 -18.14 10.62
CA PHE A 89 25.92 -17.37 11.86
C PHE A 89 27.30 -16.83 12.26
N ARG A 90 27.38 -15.53 12.51
CA ARG A 90 28.60 -14.85 12.98
C ARG A 90 28.38 -14.40 14.44
N PRO A 91 29.11 -14.96 15.43
CA PRO A 91 28.97 -14.55 16.82
C PRO A 91 29.18 -13.04 16.99
N GLY A 92 28.42 -12.45 17.91
CA GLY A 92 28.52 -11.04 18.25
C GLY A 92 27.81 -10.07 17.29
N LEU A 93 27.17 -10.57 16.19
CA LEU A 93 26.30 -9.74 15.35
C LEU A 93 24.83 -9.89 15.73
N PRO A 94 24.02 -8.84 15.57
CA PRO A 94 22.57 -8.92 15.73
C PRO A 94 21.93 -9.99 14.84
N VAL A 95 20.77 -10.51 15.25
CA VAL A 95 19.95 -11.41 14.44
C VAL A 95 18.80 -10.61 13.82
N LEU A 96 18.63 -10.68 12.52
CA LEU A 96 17.57 -10.05 11.76
C LEU A 96 16.51 -11.07 11.34
N HIS A 97 15.29 -10.91 11.83
CA HIS A 97 14.11 -11.63 11.37
C HIS A 97 13.42 -10.83 10.27
N VAL A 98 13.22 -11.44 9.10
CA VAL A 98 12.48 -10.82 7.98
C VAL A 98 11.06 -11.36 7.96
N ILE A 99 10.09 -10.47 8.05
CA ILE A 99 8.68 -10.79 8.22
C ILE A 99 7.88 -10.00 7.20
N THR A 100 6.96 -10.67 6.50
CA THR A 100 6.04 -9.94 5.61
C THR A 100 4.85 -9.38 6.39
N TYR A 101 4.33 -8.22 5.99
CA TYR A 101 3.13 -7.65 6.58
C TYR A 101 1.92 -8.60 6.51
N ASN A 102 1.84 -9.42 5.45
CA ASN A 102 0.77 -10.42 5.33
C ASN A 102 0.86 -11.49 6.42
N LYS A 103 2.08 -11.89 6.82
CA LYS A 103 2.26 -12.83 7.93
C LYS A 103 1.75 -12.25 9.25
N LEU A 104 1.98 -10.95 9.50
CA LEU A 104 1.45 -10.29 10.68
C LEU A 104 -0.10 -10.23 10.69
N SER A 105 -0.74 -10.31 9.52
CA SER A 105 -2.21 -10.38 9.40
C SER A 105 -2.77 -11.77 9.67
N SER A 106 -1.96 -12.84 9.59
CA SER A 106 -2.43 -14.21 9.77
C SER A 106 -2.84 -14.49 11.21
N GLN A 107 -3.79 -15.42 11.40
CA GLN A 107 -4.27 -15.81 12.73
C GLN A 107 -3.15 -16.44 13.60
N GLU A 108 -2.19 -17.09 12.96
CA GLU A 108 -1.06 -17.77 13.61
C GLU A 108 0.01 -16.81 14.14
N ALA A 109 -0.06 -15.54 13.72
CA ALA A 109 0.92 -14.54 14.07
C ALA A 109 0.45 -13.57 15.18
N THR A 110 -0.63 -13.89 15.90
CA THR A 110 -1.17 -13.03 16.96
C THR A 110 -0.13 -12.71 18.03
N ASP A 111 0.76 -13.66 18.33
CA ASP A 111 1.86 -13.56 19.31
C ASP A 111 3.27 -13.58 18.66
N LEU A 112 3.38 -13.34 17.35
CA LEU A 112 4.64 -13.48 16.63
C LEU A 112 5.75 -12.59 17.21
N LEU A 113 5.46 -11.33 17.49
CA LEU A 113 6.43 -10.41 18.07
C LEU A 113 6.78 -10.77 19.53
N GLU A 114 5.81 -11.29 20.30
CA GLU A 114 6.05 -11.77 21.66
C GLU A 114 6.98 -12.99 21.71
N ARG A 115 6.94 -13.85 20.69
CA ARG A 115 7.85 -15.00 20.58
C ARG A 115 9.27 -14.57 20.18
N ILE A 116 9.40 -13.58 19.30
CA ILE A 116 10.71 -13.11 18.81
C ILE A 116 11.36 -12.17 19.83
N ARG A 117 10.59 -11.30 20.49
CA ARG A 117 11.04 -10.25 21.42
C ARG A 117 12.16 -9.39 20.86
N PRO A 118 11.92 -8.67 19.73
CA PRO A 118 12.95 -7.83 19.15
C PRO A 118 13.27 -6.61 20.03
N ASP A 119 14.56 -6.23 20.05
CA ASP A 119 15.02 -4.95 20.58
C ASP A 119 14.70 -3.79 19.62
N LEU A 120 14.65 -4.13 18.32
CA LEU A 120 14.45 -3.18 17.22
C LEU A 120 13.43 -3.74 16.22
N VAL A 121 12.45 -2.93 15.88
CA VAL A 121 11.55 -3.18 14.75
C VAL A 121 11.83 -2.16 13.66
N ILE A 122 12.00 -2.64 12.44
CA ILE A 122 12.24 -1.84 11.23
C ILE A 122 11.04 -2.07 10.28
N LEU A 123 10.39 -0.99 9.88
CA LEU A 123 9.31 -1.02 8.91
C LEU A 123 9.81 -0.48 7.57
N ASN A 124 9.97 -1.35 6.58
CA ASN A 124 10.18 -0.92 5.20
C ASN A 124 8.81 -0.84 4.51
N GLU A 125 8.48 0.33 3.97
CA GLU A 125 7.14 0.72 3.52
C GLU A 125 6.12 0.74 4.66
N ALA A 126 6.41 1.55 5.69
CA ALA A 126 5.65 1.67 6.94
C ALA A 126 4.17 2.04 6.74
N HIS A 127 3.80 2.64 5.59
CA HIS A 127 2.41 2.92 5.22
C HIS A 127 1.51 1.65 5.18
N ASN A 128 2.10 0.45 5.18
CA ASN A 128 1.33 -0.80 5.34
C ASN A 128 0.66 -0.94 6.71
N LEU A 129 1.07 -0.15 7.70
CA LEU A 129 0.46 -0.08 9.04
C LEU A 129 -0.31 1.23 9.27
N LYS A 130 -0.75 1.92 8.22
CA LYS A 130 -1.45 3.21 8.30
C LYS A 130 -2.84 3.15 8.97
N ASP A 131 -3.51 2.01 8.94
CA ASP A 131 -4.84 1.85 9.53
C ASP A 131 -4.75 1.21 10.92
N PRO A 132 -4.96 1.97 12.02
CA PRO A 132 -4.93 1.44 13.38
C PRO A 132 -6.01 0.40 13.67
N LYS A 133 -7.10 0.39 12.87
CA LYS A 133 -8.21 -0.56 13.03
C LYS A 133 -7.93 -1.92 12.38
N ALA A 134 -6.95 -2.00 11.49
CA ALA A 134 -6.56 -3.26 10.88
C ALA A 134 -5.92 -4.20 11.91
N SER A 135 -6.28 -5.50 11.89
CA SER A 135 -5.78 -6.51 12.84
C SER A 135 -4.26 -6.54 12.94
N ARG A 136 -3.55 -6.41 11.80
CA ARG A 136 -2.08 -6.37 11.78
C ARG A 136 -1.52 -5.16 12.54
N THR A 137 -2.11 -3.98 12.37
CA THR A 137 -1.69 -2.77 13.07
C THR A 137 -2.05 -2.86 14.56
N GLY A 138 -3.25 -3.35 14.88
CA GLY A 138 -3.66 -3.60 16.26
C GLY A 138 -2.72 -4.55 17.01
N ARG A 139 -2.27 -5.66 16.38
CA ARG A 139 -1.27 -6.58 16.96
C ARG A 139 0.08 -5.92 17.17
N PHE A 140 0.49 -5.11 16.20
CA PHE A 140 1.71 -4.33 16.27
C PHE A 140 1.67 -3.34 17.45
N LEU A 141 0.60 -2.56 17.59
CA LEU A 141 0.43 -1.60 18.66
C LEU A 141 0.39 -2.25 20.05
N ARG A 142 -0.35 -3.35 20.22
CA ARG A 142 -0.39 -4.11 21.48
C ARG A 142 0.98 -4.61 21.92
N TYR A 143 1.82 -5.03 20.96
CA TYR A 143 3.19 -5.43 21.30
C TYR A 143 3.98 -4.28 21.91
N PHE A 144 3.92 -3.09 21.29
CA PHE A 144 4.63 -1.90 21.81
C PHE A 144 4.05 -1.36 23.11
N GLU A 145 2.76 -1.54 23.37
CA GLU A 145 2.15 -1.22 24.68
C GLU A 145 2.73 -2.09 25.81
N LYS A 146 2.97 -3.38 25.52
CA LYS A 146 3.58 -4.32 26.48
C LYS A 146 5.09 -4.20 26.56
N ARG A 147 5.73 -3.69 25.52
CA ARG A 147 7.19 -3.60 25.35
C ARG A 147 7.62 -2.21 24.91
N PRO A 148 7.41 -1.19 25.78
CA PRO A 148 7.73 0.20 25.43
C PRO A 148 9.21 0.45 25.22
N GLU A 149 10.10 -0.45 25.70
CA GLU A 149 11.56 -0.39 25.50
C GLU A 149 11.95 -0.71 24.04
N THR A 150 11.15 -1.46 23.31
CA THR A 150 11.42 -1.80 21.90
C THR A 150 11.53 -0.54 21.06
N ARG A 151 12.56 -0.46 20.23
CA ARG A 151 12.82 0.69 19.35
C ARG A 151 12.14 0.49 18.01
N LEU A 152 11.74 1.60 17.39
CA LEU A 152 11.10 1.59 16.08
C LEU A 152 11.83 2.48 15.10
N VAL A 153 12.09 1.92 13.91
CA VAL A 153 12.53 2.63 12.70
C VAL A 153 11.45 2.47 11.65
N ALA A 154 10.78 3.54 11.27
CA ALA A 154 9.74 3.53 10.26
C ALA A 154 10.24 4.25 9.00
N LEU A 155 10.29 3.54 7.88
CA LEU A 155 10.72 4.06 6.57
C LEU A 155 9.58 3.93 5.57
N SER A 156 9.28 5.00 4.85
CA SER A 156 8.30 4.99 3.77
C SER A 156 8.60 6.12 2.79
N GLY A 157 8.37 5.88 1.51
CA GLY A 157 8.36 6.95 0.51
C GLY A 157 7.13 7.87 0.63
N THR A 158 6.09 7.41 1.32
CA THR A 158 4.83 8.14 1.52
C THR A 158 4.21 7.70 2.84
N PHE A 159 4.31 8.52 3.87
CA PHE A 159 3.66 8.23 5.16
C PHE A 159 2.19 8.62 5.14
N ALA A 160 1.90 9.87 4.77
CA ALA A 160 0.55 10.38 4.64
C ALA A 160 0.07 10.22 3.19
N SER A 161 -0.99 9.47 2.97
CA SER A 161 -1.66 9.45 1.66
C SER A 161 -2.85 10.37 1.60
N LYS A 162 -3.53 10.57 2.72
CA LYS A 162 -4.76 11.36 2.84
C LYS A 162 -4.76 12.26 4.07
N SER A 163 -4.07 11.86 5.13
CA SER A 163 -4.09 12.50 6.44
C SER A 163 -2.81 12.22 7.20
N ILE A 164 -2.41 13.16 8.06
CA ILE A 164 -1.35 12.95 9.05
C ILE A 164 -1.71 11.84 10.06
N LYS A 165 -3.00 11.54 10.20
CA LYS A 165 -3.51 10.46 11.06
C LYS A 165 -3.01 9.07 10.62
N ASP A 166 -2.68 8.92 9.35
CA ASP A 166 -2.19 7.67 8.76
C ASP A 166 -0.91 7.16 9.44
N TYR A 167 -0.11 8.06 10.05
CA TYR A 167 1.17 7.68 10.64
C TYR A 167 1.46 8.27 12.03
N ALA A 168 0.53 8.98 12.64
CA ALA A 168 0.73 9.60 13.95
C ALA A 168 1.12 8.57 15.04
N HIS A 169 0.50 7.39 15.02
CA HIS A 169 0.83 6.28 15.91
C HIS A 169 2.25 5.73 15.67
N LEU A 170 2.72 5.68 14.42
CA LEU A 170 4.09 5.26 14.09
C LEU A 170 5.11 6.31 14.51
N SER A 171 4.81 7.60 14.31
CA SER A 171 5.64 8.71 14.77
C SER A 171 5.82 8.68 16.29
N ARG A 172 4.73 8.49 17.04
CA ARG A 172 4.75 8.35 18.50
C ARG A 172 5.60 7.16 18.95
N LEU A 173 5.51 6.02 18.29
CA LEU A 173 6.29 4.84 18.65
C LEU A 173 7.78 5.00 18.32
N ALA A 174 8.10 5.65 17.18
CA ALA A 174 9.47 5.85 16.73
C ALA A 174 10.23 6.90 17.57
N LEU A 175 9.56 8.03 17.85
CA LEU A 175 10.22 9.22 18.44
C LEU A 175 9.70 9.57 19.85
N ARG A 176 8.66 8.88 20.33
CA ARG A 176 8.07 9.05 21.66
C ARG A 176 7.69 10.51 21.90
N GLU A 177 8.16 11.13 23.00
CA GLU A 177 7.91 12.52 23.33
C GLU A 177 8.53 13.51 22.33
N GLY A 178 9.57 13.09 21.60
CA GLY A 178 10.17 13.84 20.50
C GLY A 178 9.38 13.80 19.19
N SER A 179 8.18 13.20 19.17
CA SER A 179 7.35 13.15 17.96
C SER A 179 6.97 14.55 17.45
N PRO A 180 7.12 14.84 16.14
CA PRO A 180 6.63 16.10 15.56
C PRO A 180 5.10 16.21 15.57
N LEU A 181 4.42 15.07 15.70
CA LEU A 181 2.97 14.97 15.82
C LEU A 181 2.52 14.90 17.27
N PRO A 182 1.33 15.41 17.60
CA PRO A 182 0.78 15.30 18.94
C PRO A 182 0.69 13.85 19.41
N LEU A 183 0.93 13.62 20.72
CA LEU A 183 0.81 12.29 21.31
C LEU A 183 -0.64 11.90 21.60
N ALA A 184 -1.49 12.89 21.89
CA ALA A 184 -2.90 12.69 22.19
C ALA A 184 -3.74 12.57 20.91
N HIS A 185 -4.54 11.51 20.82
CA HIS A 185 -5.33 11.20 19.61
C HIS A 185 -6.28 12.34 19.20
N HIS A 186 -6.98 12.98 20.15
CA HIS A 186 -7.90 14.06 19.85
C HIS A 186 -7.19 15.27 19.23
N VAL A 187 -5.97 15.59 19.68
CA VAL A 187 -5.18 16.69 19.08
C VAL A 187 -4.69 16.32 17.67
N VAL A 188 -4.38 15.04 17.41
CA VAL A 188 -4.07 14.57 16.04
C VAL A 188 -5.27 14.71 15.13
N GLU A 189 -6.49 14.46 15.65
CA GLU A 189 -7.72 14.66 14.88
C GLU A 189 -7.92 16.14 14.53
N GLU A 190 -7.72 17.06 15.49
CA GLU A 190 -7.78 18.51 15.26
C GLU A 190 -6.77 18.97 14.20
N TRP A 191 -5.52 18.51 14.30
CA TRP A 191 -4.49 18.82 13.31
C TRP A 191 -4.83 18.22 11.93
N GLY A 192 -5.41 17.02 11.92
CA GLY A 192 -5.87 16.39 10.69
C GLY A 192 -6.92 17.25 9.98
N THR A 193 -7.90 17.79 10.68
CA THR A 193 -8.93 18.64 10.05
C THR A 193 -8.37 19.91 9.41
N ALA A 194 -7.25 20.42 9.91
CA ALA A 194 -6.62 21.63 9.38
C ALA A 194 -5.61 21.38 8.28
N LEU A 195 -4.94 20.22 8.30
CA LEU A 195 -3.87 19.88 7.34
C LEU A 195 -4.38 19.06 6.15
N ASP A 196 -5.38 18.18 6.36
CA ASP A 196 -5.85 17.23 5.36
C ASP A 196 -6.48 17.95 4.13
N PRO A 197 -6.50 17.29 2.95
CA PRO A 197 -7.21 17.82 1.80
C PRO A 197 -8.72 17.89 2.08
N GLY A 198 -9.33 19.05 1.91
CA GLY A 198 -10.76 19.23 2.11
C GLY A 198 -11.12 20.57 2.75
N LYS A 199 -12.33 20.66 3.30
CA LYS A 199 -12.76 21.86 4.05
C LYS A 199 -12.02 21.93 5.38
N VAL A 200 -11.28 23.00 5.59
CA VAL A 200 -10.64 23.29 6.86
C VAL A 200 -11.73 23.66 7.88
N ILE A 201 -11.88 22.84 8.92
CA ILE A 201 -12.80 23.07 10.03
C ILE A 201 -12.01 23.22 11.35
N ALA A 202 -10.77 23.66 11.29
CA ALA A 202 -9.98 23.86 12.49
C ALA A 202 -10.39 25.16 13.19
N PRO A 203 -10.48 25.17 14.54
CA PRO A 203 -10.65 26.41 15.27
C PRO A 203 -9.49 27.37 14.95
N PRO A 204 -9.76 28.68 14.83
CA PRO A 204 -8.70 29.65 14.74
C PRO A 204 -7.70 29.45 15.88
N GLY A 205 -6.42 29.43 15.59
CA GLY A 205 -5.36 29.24 16.59
C GLY A 205 -4.94 27.79 16.88
N ALA A 206 -5.65 26.78 16.40
CA ALA A 206 -5.25 25.37 16.61
C ALA A 206 -3.85 25.06 16.05
N LEU A 207 -3.39 25.84 15.07
CA LEU A 207 -2.12 25.64 14.37
C LEU A 207 -1.19 26.87 14.38
N GLU A 208 -1.56 27.93 15.10
CA GLU A 208 -0.73 29.17 15.21
C GLU A 208 0.71 28.88 15.66
N ARG A 209 0.90 27.82 16.46
CA ARG A 209 2.23 27.39 16.91
C ARG A 209 3.05 26.69 15.83
N LEU A 210 2.47 26.35 14.68
CA LEU A 210 3.12 25.63 13.60
C LEU A 210 3.53 26.50 12.44
N CYS A 211 2.95 27.70 12.35
CA CYS A 211 3.13 28.59 11.21
C CYS A 211 3.82 29.88 11.66
N GLU A 212 4.74 30.37 10.84
CA GLU A 212 5.14 31.77 10.87
C GLU A 212 4.00 32.65 10.33
N PRO A 213 3.95 33.95 10.65
CA PRO A 213 3.03 34.87 10.02
C PRO A 213 3.11 34.76 8.49
N GLU A 214 2.00 34.61 7.83
CA GLU A 214 1.86 34.45 6.37
C GLU A 214 2.31 33.11 5.78
N GLU A 215 2.86 32.19 6.59
CA GLU A 215 3.22 30.84 6.16
C GLU A 215 1.97 29.96 6.04
N HIS A 216 1.91 29.14 4.98
CA HIS A 216 0.83 28.16 4.87
C HIS A 216 0.99 27.05 5.91
N VAL A 217 -0.11 26.66 6.56
CA VAL A 217 -0.13 25.68 7.65
C VAL A 217 0.63 24.37 7.34
N ARG A 218 0.53 23.87 6.11
CA ARG A 218 1.24 22.64 5.70
C ARG A 218 2.75 22.86 5.60
N GLU A 219 3.20 24.04 5.25
CA GLU A 219 4.61 24.40 5.19
C GLU A 219 5.21 24.50 6.59
N GLY A 220 4.50 25.16 7.51
CA GLY A 220 4.87 25.20 8.93
C GLY A 220 4.94 23.80 9.54
N PHE A 221 3.97 22.94 9.26
CA PHE A 221 4.01 21.55 9.70
C PHE A 221 5.22 20.80 9.11
N ARG A 222 5.49 20.95 7.80
CA ARG A 222 6.64 20.34 7.13
C ARG A 222 7.96 20.79 7.77
N ARG A 223 8.13 22.11 8.01
CA ARG A 223 9.30 22.66 8.69
C ARG A 223 9.47 22.03 10.08
N ARG A 224 8.43 22.08 10.92
CA ARG A 224 8.45 21.46 12.26
C ARG A 224 8.88 19.99 12.20
N ARG A 225 8.30 19.21 11.28
CA ARG A 225 8.63 17.79 11.15
C ARG A 225 10.08 17.58 10.72
N ASN A 226 10.55 18.31 9.73
CA ASN A 226 11.91 18.15 9.18
C ASN A 226 12.99 18.62 10.16
N ASP A 227 12.69 19.57 11.04
CA ASP A 227 13.59 20.06 12.07
C ASP A 227 13.60 19.17 13.33
N THR A 228 12.72 18.17 13.38
CA THR A 228 12.63 17.25 14.52
C THR A 228 13.75 16.22 14.49
N SER A 229 14.52 16.09 15.59
CA SER A 229 15.55 15.06 15.74
C SER A 229 14.94 13.66 15.59
N GLY A 230 15.61 12.78 14.83
CA GLY A 230 15.10 11.45 14.49
C GLY A 230 14.13 11.44 13.30
N VAL A 231 13.91 12.58 12.65
CA VAL A 231 13.26 12.64 11.35
C VAL A 231 14.30 12.84 10.25
N VAL A 232 14.29 11.96 9.24
CA VAL A 232 15.18 12.08 8.08
C VAL A 232 14.37 11.97 6.81
N ALA A 233 14.19 13.09 6.14
CA ALA A 233 13.36 13.23 4.93
C ALA A 233 14.22 13.47 3.69
N THR A 234 13.75 13.01 2.54
CA THR A 234 14.30 13.39 1.23
C THR A 234 13.56 14.61 0.72
N ASP A 235 14.31 15.56 0.22
CA ASP A 235 13.84 16.82 -0.40
C ASP A 235 14.18 16.91 -1.90
N GLU A 236 14.94 15.94 -2.41
CA GLU A 236 15.39 15.89 -3.80
C GLU A 236 14.83 14.69 -4.56
N SER A 237 14.73 14.82 -5.88
CA SER A 237 14.44 13.69 -6.77
C SER A 237 15.64 12.75 -6.87
N ALA A 238 15.40 11.44 -6.86
CA ALA A 238 16.45 10.44 -7.05
C ALA A 238 17.02 10.38 -8.48
N LEU A 239 16.38 11.04 -9.43
CA LEU A 239 16.74 11.04 -10.85
C LEU A 239 16.38 12.38 -11.52
N ASP A 240 17.34 13.00 -12.21
CA ASP A 240 17.17 14.28 -12.91
C ASP A 240 16.67 14.13 -14.35
N LYS A 241 16.40 12.90 -14.83
CA LYS A 241 15.90 12.68 -16.18
C LYS A 241 14.45 13.15 -16.32
N PRO A 242 14.06 13.76 -17.47
CA PRO A 242 12.69 14.20 -17.71
C PRO A 242 11.68 13.06 -17.63
N LEU A 243 10.59 13.31 -16.90
CA LEU A 243 9.39 12.49 -16.86
C LEU A 243 8.27 13.26 -17.56
N ILE A 244 7.69 12.67 -18.61
CA ILE A 244 6.65 13.29 -19.42
C ILE A 244 5.37 12.50 -19.24
N ILE A 245 4.34 13.13 -18.65
CA ILE A 245 3.01 12.54 -18.49
C ILE A 245 2.07 13.22 -19.48
N ARG A 246 1.34 12.45 -20.29
CA ARG A 246 0.44 12.95 -21.32
C ARG A 246 -0.95 12.36 -21.13
N PRO A 247 -2.01 13.16 -21.26
CA PRO A 247 -3.35 12.63 -21.39
C PRO A 247 -3.47 11.84 -22.71
N ARG A 248 -4.17 10.71 -22.66
CA ARG A 248 -4.56 9.92 -23.80
C ARG A 248 -6.08 9.80 -23.82
N TYR A 249 -6.64 10.06 -24.96
CA TYR A 249 -8.07 9.90 -25.21
C TYR A 249 -8.22 8.80 -26.26
N PRO A 250 -8.38 7.52 -25.83
CA PRO A 250 -8.77 6.44 -26.72
C PRO A 250 -10.03 6.85 -27.49
N GLY A 251 -10.14 6.53 -28.72
CA GLY A 251 -11.19 6.94 -29.66
C GLY A 251 -12.57 7.29 -29.06
N PRO A 252 -13.60 7.59 -29.80
CA PRO A 252 -14.87 7.97 -29.20
C PRO A 252 -15.38 6.85 -28.28
N VAL A 253 -15.68 7.23 -27.04
CA VAL A 253 -16.32 6.30 -26.10
C VAL A 253 -17.71 5.97 -26.65
N PRO A 254 -18.10 4.68 -26.78
CA PRO A 254 -19.43 4.32 -27.29
C PRO A 254 -20.53 4.94 -26.44
N ASP A 255 -21.57 5.50 -27.08
CA ASP A 255 -22.71 6.15 -26.41
C ASP A 255 -23.43 5.19 -25.45
N GLU A 256 -23.58 3.91 -25.84
CA GLU A 256 -24.13 2.86 -24.97
C GLU A 256 -23.33 2.75 -23.66
N LEU A 257 -22.01 2.83 -23.72
CA LEU A 257 -21.15 2.74 -22.55
C LEU A 257 -21.30 3.96 -21.66
N LEU A 258 -21.42 5.16 -22.25
CA LEU A 258 -21.67 6.40 -21.49
C LEU A 258 -23.01 6.35 -20.77
N ALA A 259 -24.07 5.86 -21.43
CA ALA A 259 -25.39 5.70 -20.82
C ALA A 259 -25.35 4.73 -19.62
N LEU A 260 -24.59 3.63 -19.72
CA LEU A 260 -24.44 2.68 -18.62
C LEU A 260 -23.61 3.23 -17.46
N ILE A 261 -22.62 4.09 -17.73
CA ILE A 261 -21.86 4.80 -16.69
C ILE A 261 -22.79 5.76 -15.92
N GLU A 262 -23.63 6.51 -16.63
CA GLU A 262 -24.64 7.40 -16.01
C GLU A 262 -25.64 6.60 -15.16
N LEU A 263 -26.12 5.46 -15.67
CA LEU A 263 -26.99 4.55 -14.93
C LEU A 263 -26.34 4.09 -13.62
N ALA A 264 -25.07 3.69 -13.70
CA ALA A 264 -24.30 3.28 -12.51
C ALA A 264 -24.17 4.41 -11.49
N HIS A 265 -23.90 5.65 -11.93
CA HIS A 265 -23.91 6.83 -11.04
C HIS A 265 -25.27 7.13 -10.44
N GLY A 266 -26.36 6.79 -11.16
CA GLY A 266 -27.73 6.84 -10.69
C GLY A 266 -28.08 5.80 -9.62
N GLY A 267 -27.17 4.86 -9.34
CA GLY A 267 -27.35 3.83 -8.31
C GLY A 267 -27.81 2.47 -8.83
N GLU A 268 -27.88 2.28 -10.15
CA GLU A 268 -28.37 1.06 -10.78
C GLU A 268 -27.26 0.39 -11.62
N ARG A 269 -27.10 -0.92 -11.47
CA ARG A 269 -26.17 -1.72 -12.27
C ARG A 269 -26.78 -2.02 -13.65
N PRO A 270 -25.99 -2.23 -14.73
CA PRO A 270 -26.51 -2.50 -16.08
C PRO A 270 -27.48 -3.68 -16.21
N ASP A 271 -27.52 -4.59 -15.25
CA ASP A 271 -28.45 -5.72 -15.21
C ASP A 271 -29.70 -5.47 -14.34
N GLY A 272 -29.94 -4.22 -13.92
CA GLY A 272 -31.13 -3.79 -13.18
C GLY A 272 -31.01 -3.92 -11.66
N GLU A 273 -29.89 -4.40 -11.12
CA GLU A 273 -29.68 -4.49 -9.67
C GLU A 273 -29.33 -3.11 -9.08
N GLN A 274 -29.97 -2.73 -7.99
CA GLN A 274 -29.73 -1.48 -7.28
C GLN A 274 -28.51 -1.58 -6.36
N PHE A 275 -27.64 -0.61 -6.39
CA PHE A 275 -26.53 -0.53 -5.45
C PHE A 275 -26.99 -0.09 -4.06
N GLN A 276 -26.49 -0.75 -3.04
CA GLN A 276 -26.77 -0.39 -1.64
C GLN A 276 -25.82 0.70 -1.13
N GLU A 277 -24.66 0.86 -1.75
CA GLU A 277 -23.61 1.79 -1.32
C GLU A 277 -23.05 2.55 -2.53
N GLN A 278 -22.82 3.85 -2.35
CA GLN A 278 -22.22 4.70 -3.39
C GLN A 278 -20.86 4.19 -3.88
N LEU A 279 -20.07 3.54 -3.01
CA LEU A 279 -18.78 2.95 -3.41
C LEU A 279 -18.93 1.84 -4.44
N GLN A 280 -20.03 1.07 -4.39
CA GLN A 280 -20.32 0.02 -5.38
C GLN A 280 -20.65 0.63 -6.74
N ALA A 281 -21.45 1.69 -6.76
CA ALA A 281 -21.79 2.46 -7.96
C ALA A 281 -20.52 3.04 -8.62
N MET A 282 -19.66 3.70 -7.85
CA MET A 282 -18.39 4.25 -8.34
C MET A 282 -17.46 3.14 -8.87
N ALA A 283 -17.38 1.99 -8.19
CA ALA A 283 -16.58 0.86 -8.66
C ALA A 283 -17.10 0.30 -9.99
N CYS A 284 -18.43 0.20 -10.14
CA CYS A 284 -19.06 -0.22 -11.40
C CYS A 284 -18.81 0.80 -12.53
N ALA A 285 -18.97 2.09 -12.29
CA ALA A 285 -18.70 3.15 -13.27
C ALA A 285 -17.24 3.11 -13.77
N ARG A 286 -16.28 2.85 -12.87
CA ARG A 286 -14.86 2.65 -13.22
C ARG A 286 -14.62 1.39 -14.06
N GLN A 287 -15.35 0.30 -13.80
CA GLN A 287 -15.28 -0.92 -14.61
C GLN A 287 -15.91 -0.68 -15.99
N LEU A 288 -17.04 0.01 -16.05
CA LEU A 288 -17.68 0.41 -17.30
C LEU A 288 -16.76 1.33 -18.12
N SER A 289 -16.03 2.26 -17.48
CA SER A 289 -14.99 3.05 -18.15
C SER A 289 -13.89 2.18 -18.79
N ALA A 290 -13.69 0.94 -18.31
CA ALA A 290 -12.82 -0.05 -18.93
C ALA A 290 -13.53 -0.95 -19.97
N GLY A 291 -14.84 -0.76 -20.21
CA GLY A 291 -15.65 -1.48 -21.19
C GLY A 291 -16.34 -2.72 -20.65
N PHE A 292 -16.39 -2.95 -19.35
CA PHE A 292 -17.06 -4.10 -18.73
C PHE A 292 -17.58 -3.74 -17.33
N TYR A 293 -18.40 -4.64 -16.76
CA TYR A 293 -18.77 -4.59 -15.34
C TYR A 293 -18.80 -5.99 -14.76
N HIS A 294 -18.76 -6.13 -13.42
CA HIS A 294 -18.92 -7.41 -12.75
C HIS A 294 -20.36 -7.62 -12.31
N ARG A 295 -20.86 -8.85 -12.54
CA ARG A 295 -22.07 -9.37 -11.92
C ARG A 295 -21.75 -10.66 -11.15
N TRP A 296 -22.63 -11.04 -10.26
CA TRP A 296 -22.56 -12.34 -9.62
C TRP A 296 -23.16 -13.40 -10.53
N ARG A 297 -22.44 -14.48 -10.69
CA ARG A 297 -22.92 -15.71 -11.33
C ARG A 297 -23.11 -16.76 -10.25
N TYR A 298 -24.20 -17.48 -10.33
CA TYR A 298 -24.55 -18.59 -9.44
C TYR A 298 -24.43 -19.90 -10.23
N PRO A 299 -23.24 -20.55 -10.24
CA PRO A 299 -22.93 -21.64 -11.19
C PRO A 299 -23.71 -22.92 -10.92
N ARG A 300 -24.23 -23.09 -9.71
CA ARG A 300 -25.00 -24.28 -9.32
C ARG A 300 -26.49 -24.15 -9.60
N GLY A 301 -26.95 -23.02 -10.14
CA GLY A 301 -28.37 -22.76 -10.38
C GLY A 301 -29.18 -22.57 -9.09
N GLU A 302 -28.57 -21.96 -8.08
CA GLU A 302 -29.19 -21.70 -6.78
C GLU A 302 -30.49 -20.89 -6.95
N PRO A 303 -31.60 -21.29 -6.29
CA PRO A 303 -32.86 -20.53 -6.33
C PRO A 303 -32.71 -19.13 -5.71
N LEU A 304 -33.47 -18.16 -6.24
CA LEU A 304 -33.40 -16.77 -5.80
C LEU A 304 -33.67 -16.64 -4.28
N GLU A 305 -34.66 -17.36 -3.76
CA GLU A 305 -35.02 -17.37 -2.34
C GLU A 305 -33.86 -17.81 -1.46
N LEU A 306 -33.12 -18.83 -1.90
CA LEU A 306 -31.91 -19.32 -1.19
C LEU A 306 -30.79 -18.27 -1.22
N ILE A 307 -30.63 -17.59 -2.35
CA ILE A 307 -29.62 -16.52 -2.49
C ILE A 307 -29.94 -15.35 -1.55
N GLU A 308 -31.19 -14.92 -1.51
CA GLU A 308 -31.65 -13.84 -0.61
C GLU A 308 -31.48 -14.22 0.85
N GLU A 309 -31.87 -15.42 1.23
CA GLU A 309 -31.67 -15.95 2.59
C GLU A 309 -30.18 -16.00 2.97
N TRP A 310 -29.32 -16.46 2.04
CA TRP A 310 -27.87 -16.51 2.23
C TRP A 310 -27.29 -15.13 2.48
N PHE A 311 -27.68 -14.12 1.70
CA PHE A 311 -27.24 -12.74 1.92
C PHE A 311 -27.73 -12.17 3.25
N ALA A 312 -28.96 -12.42 3.63
CA ALA A 312 -29.53 -11.95 4.88
C ALA A 312 -28.78 -12.53 6.09
N LYS A 313 -28.57 -13.85 6.11
CA LYS A 313 -27.86 -14.53 7.19
C LYS A 313 -26.38 -14.14 7.24
N ARG A 314 -25.72 -13.98 6.08
CA ARG A 314 -24.35 -13.47 5.98
C ARG A 314 -24.23 -12.05 6.55
N LYS A 315 -25.18 -11.18 6.25
CA LYS A 315 -25.23 -9.80 6.76
C LYS A 315 -25.39 -9.78 8.26
N ALA A 316 -26.29 -10.60 8.80
CA ALA A 316 -26.51 -10.71 10.25
C ALA A 316 -25.23 -11.21 10.96
N TRP A 317 -24.62 -12.28 10.46
CA TRP A 317 -23.35 -12.80 10.96
C TRP A 317 -22.21 -11.76 10.93
N ASN A 318 -22.02 -11.11 9.80
CA ASN A 318 -21.00 -10.07 9.68
C ASN A 318 -21.23 -8.91 10.65
N LYS A 319 -22.48 -8.49 10.84
CA LYS A 319 -22.84 -7.44 11.80
C LYS A 319 -22.46 -7.84 13.22
N GLU A 320 -22.82 -9.04 13.66
CA GLU A 320 -22.49 -9.55 14.99
C GLU A 320 -20.96 -9.63 15.19
N VAL A 321 -20.21 -10.15 14.20
CA VAL A 321 -18.74 -10.19 14.24
C VAL A 321 -18.15 -8.79 14.39
N TRP A 322 -18.64 -7.80 13.66
CA TRP A 322 -18.14 -6.43 13.75
C TRP A 322 -18.51 -5.73 15.06
N GLU A 323 -19.67 -6.04 15.62
CA GLU A 323 -20.08 -5.54 16.94
C GLU A 323 -19.17 -6.11 18.04
N GLU A 324 -18.88 -7.40 18.00
CA GLU A 324 -17.96 -8.05 18.94
C GLU A 324 -16.52 -7.49 18.79
N LEU A 325 -16.07 -7.20 17.57
CA LEU A 325 -14.76 -6.57 17.34
C LEU A 325 -14.67 -5.14 17.87
N LYS A 326 -15.80 -4.42 17.99
CA LYS A 326 -15.85 -3.07 18.54
C LYS A 326 -15.92 -3.06 20.06
N GLY A 327 -16.37 -4.15 20.68
CA GLY A 327 -16.47 -4.30 22.13
C GLY A 327 -15.11 -4.37 22.84
N GLU A 328 -15.10 -4.72 24.12
CA GLU A 328 -13.86 -4.94 24.87
C GLU A 328 -13.04 -6.04 24.20
N ARG A 329 -11.90 -5.66 23.64
CA ARG A 329 -11.04 -6.54 22.86
C ARG A 329 -10.49 -7.64 23.74
N ARG A 330 -10.93 -8.86 23.53
CA ARG A 330 -10.24 -10.05 24.00
C ARG A 330 -8.95 -10.16 23.19
N GLU A 331 -7.80 -10.09 23.83
CA GLU A 331 -6.47 -10.06 23.18
C GLU A 331 -6.25 -11.12 22.09
N HIS A 332 -7.03 -12.20 22.14
CA HIS A 332 -6.88 -13.36 21.25
C HIS A 332 -7.89 -13.40 20.10
N LEU A 333 -8.94 -12.55 20.10
CA LEU A 333 -10.02 -12.54 19.12
C LEU A 333 -10.10 -11.20 18.38
N ASP A 334 -9.00 -10.86 17.71
CA ASP A 334 -8.79 -9.55 17.11
C ASP A 334 -9.10 -9.48 15.59
N SER A 335 -9.67 -10.54 15.06
CA SER A 335 -10.03 -10.60 13.63
C SER A 335 -11.29 -11.42 13.40
N PRO A 336 -12.04 -11.16 12.31
CA PRO A 336 -13.24 -11.92 11.96
C PRO A 336 -13.01 -13.44 11.92
N GLY A 337 -11.89 -13.88 11.37
CA GLY A 337 -11.57 -15.31 11.29
C GLY A 337 -11.30 -15.97 12.64
N LEU A 338 -10.73 -15.24 13.62
CA LEU A 338 -10.54 -15.75 14.98
C LEU A 338 -11.88 -15.82 15.73
N LEU A 339 -12.75 -14.83 15.52
CA LEU A 339 -14.10 -14.84 16.08
C LEU A 339 -14.92 -15.98 15.50
N THR A 340 -14.85 -16.24 14.19
CA THR A 340 -15.50 -17.41 13.57
C THR A 340 -15.03 -18.72 14.18
N LYS A 341 -13.71 -18.90 14.37
CA LYS A 341 -13.17 -20.09 15.04
C LYS A 341 -13.61 -20.20 16.51
N ALA A 342 -13.77 -19.07 17.19
CA ALA A 342 -14.29 -19.05 18.57
C ALA A 342 -15.77 -19.41 18.60
N ALA A 343 -16.58 -18.89 17.68
CA ALA A 343 -18.00 -19.26 17.54
C ALA A 343 -18.18 -20.75 17.28
N ILE A 344 -17.42 -21.33 16.33
CA ILE A 344 -17.44 -22.78 16.07
C ILE A 344 -17.16 -23.58 17.35
N ARG A 345 -16.10 -23.21 18.09
CA ARG A 345 -15.75 -23.90 19.34
C ARG A 345 -16.79 -23.70 20.43
N ALA A 346 -17.40 -22.53 20.51
CA ALA A 346 -18.43 -22.23 21.50
C ALA A 346 -19.68 -23.10 21.29
N HIS A 347 -20.10 -23.32 20.05
CA HIS A 347 -21.22 -24.20 19.75
C HIS A 347 -20.94 -25.70 20.06
N MET A 348 -19.66 -26.08 20.13
CA MET A 348 -19.23 -27.44 20.51
C MET A 348 -18.90 -27.57 22.00
N SER A 349 -19.08 -26.51 22.79
CA SER A 349 -18.68 -26.45 24.20
C SER A 349 -19.85 -25.97 25.09
N PRO A 350 -19.87 -26.30 26.38
CA PRO A 350 -20.80 -25.72 27.33
C PRO A 350 -20.69 -24.18 27.35
N PRO A 351 -21.78 -23.46 27.67
CA PRO A 351 -21.80 -21.99 27.66
C PRO A 351 -20.86 -21.34 28.67
N TYR A 352 -20.30 -22.13 29.59
CA TYR A 352 -19.33 -21.67 30.59
C TYR A 352 -18.08 -22.56 30.60
N LYS A 353 -16.92 -21.92 30.73
CA LYS A 353 -15.63 -22.58 31.01
C LYS A 353 -15.17 -22.14 32.40
N GLY A 354 -15.54 -22.93 33.43
CA GLY A 354 -15.49 -22.52 34.82
C GLY A 354 -16.48 -21.37 35.05
N ASP A 355 -16.07 -20.30 35.73
CA ASP A 355 -16.91 -19.11 35.98
C ASP A 355 -16.94 -18.09 34.84
N LYS A 356 -16.25 -18.36 33.72
CA LYS A 356 -16.16 -17.44 32.58
C LYS A 356 -17.15 -17.80 31.48
N PRO A 357 -18.02 -16.86 31.05
CA PRO A 357 -18.90 -17.09 29.93
C PRO A 357 -18.11 -17.28 28.64
N VAL A 358 -18.53 -18.26 27.84
CA VAL A 358 -18.03 -18.46 26.48
C VAL A 358 -18.92 -17.66 25.54
N TRP A 359 -18.34 -16.84 24.67
CA TRP A 359 -19.12 -16.08 23.70
C TRP A 359 -19.90 -17.02 22.79
N GLN A 360 -21.23 -16.90 22.87
CA GLN A 360 -22.18 -17.63 22.05
C GLN A 360 -22.67 -16.68 20.95
N ALA A 361 -22.16 -16.84 19.73
CA ALA A 361 -22.60 -16.02 18.60
C ALA A 361 -24.02 -16.43 18.19
N ALA A 362 -24.98 -15.53 18.38
CA ALA A 362 -26.40 -15.81 18.16
C ALA A 362 -26.71 -16.18 16.70
N THR A 363 -26.07 -15.51 15.75
CA THR A 363 -26.32 -15.69 14.30
C THR A 363 -25.44 -16.74 13.65
N TRP A 364 -24.46 -17.32 14.39
CA TRP A 364 -23.52 -18.29 13.85
C TRP A 364 -24.21 -19.56 13.35
N LYS A 365 -25.16 -20.09 14.14
CA LYS A 365 -25.84 -21.34 13.80
C LYS A 365 -26.57 -21.23 12.45
N ASP A 366 -27.37 -20.18 12.31
CA ASP A 366 -28.15 -19.93 11.10
C ASP A 366 -27.26 -19.71 9.88
N TRP A 367 -26.12 -19.02 10.08
CA TRP A 367 -25.15 -18.82 9.01
C TRP A 367 -24.42 -20.14 8.65
N ALA A 368 -24.01 -20.94 9.63
CA ALA A 368 -23.29 -22.19 9.41
C ALA A 368 -24.11 -23.22 8.63
N GLU A 369 -25.47 -23.18 8.76
CA GLU A 369 -26.35 -24.09 8.04
C GLU A 369 -26.37 -23.85 6.53
N ILE A 370 -26.16 -22.60 6.08
CA ILE A 370 -26.31 -22.26 4.65
C ILE A 370 -25.06 -21.64 4.03
N TYR A 371 -23.97 -21.46 4.78
CA TYR A 371 -22.83 -20.70 4.29
C TYR A 371 -22.21 -21.30 3.01
N ASP A 372 -22.23 -22.63 2.86
CA ASP A 372 -21.76 -23.39 1.67
C ASP A 372 -22.85 -23.59 0.59
N ALA A 373 -24.10 -23.23 0.89
CA ALA A 373 -25.22 -23.48 -0.01
C ALA A 373 -25.17 -22.60 -1.26
N VAL A 374 -24.59 -21.41 -1.16
CA VAL A 374 -24.42 -20.46 -2.26
C VAL A 374 -22.95 -20.13 -2.42
N GLN A 375 -22.44 -20.29 -3.64
CA GLN A 375 -21.06 -19.92 -4.00
C GLN A 375 -21.06 -18.97 -5.20
N PRO A 376 -21.26 -17.66 -4.95
CA PRO A 376 -21.27 -16.66 -6.00
C PRO A 376 -19.87 -16.47 -6.60
N GLU A 377 -19.79 -16.49 -7.92
CA GLU A 377 -18.58 -16.21 -8.68
C GLU A 377 -18.69 -14.85 -9.37
N PRO A 378 -17.67 -13.98 -9.29
CA PRO A 378 -17.66 -12.74 -10.06
C PRO A 378 -17.48 -13.07 -11.55
N GLN A 379 -18.35 -12.54 -12.40
CA GLN A 379 -18.29 -12.66 -13.85
C GLN A 379 -18.14 -11.28 -14.48
N ALA A 380 -17.09 -11.08 -15.29
CA ALA A 380 -16.94 -9.89 -16.11
C ALA A 380 -17.89 -9.95 -17.33
N VAL A 381 -18.79 -8.99 -17.42
CA VAL A 381 -19.70 -8.79 -18.57
C VAL A 381 -19.13 -7.66 -19.41
N TRP A 382 -18.75 -7.99 -20.64
CA TRP A 382 -18.15 -7.03 -21.56
C TRP A 382 -19.23 -6.33 -22.38
N VAL A 383 -19.20 -5.00 -22.33
CA VAL A 383 -20.07 -4.10 -23.09
C VAL A 383 -19.35 -3.63 -24.36
N SER A 384 -18.08 -3.24 -24.22
CA SER A 384 -17.30 -2.72 -25.33
C SER A 384 -15.84 -3.15 -25.26
N GLY A 385 -15.21 -3.34 -26.42
CA GLY A 385 -13.79 -3.64 -26.55
C GLY A 385 -12.92 -2.45 -26.97
N PHE A 386 -13.47 -1.23 -27.02
CA PHE A 386 -12.76 -0.05 -27.56
C PHE A 386 -11.43 0.21 -26.87
N LEU A 387 -11.41 0.18 -25.52
CA LEU A 387 -10.21 0.43 -24.72
C LEU A 387 -9.21 -0.73 -24.85
N VAL A 388 -9.68 -1.96 -24.99
CA VAL A 388 -8.84 -3.13 -25.26
C VAL A 388 -8.11 -2.98 -26.59
N GLN A 389 -8.81 -2.53 -27.62
CA GLN A 389 -8.26 -2.34 -28.97
C GLN A 389 -7.21 -1.22 -28.97
N ASP A 390 -7.51 -0.06 -28.36
CA ASP A 390 -6.59 1.06 -28.24
C ASP A 390 -5.31 0.68 -27.49
N ALA A 391 -5.45 0.03 -26.34
CA ALA A 391 -4.30 -0.39 -25.53
C ALA A 391 -3.47 -1.49 -26.22
N ALA A 392 -4.12 -2.40 -26.94
CA ALA A 392 -3.44 -3.44 -27.71
C ALA A 392 -2.68 -2.86 -28.91
N GLU A 393 -3.23 -1.86 -29.59
CA GLU A 393 -2.54 -1.15 -30.67
C GLU A 393 -1.32 -0.40 -30.12
N TRP A 394 -1.46 0.30 -28.98
CA TRP A 394 -0.32 0.92 -28.32
C TRP A 394 0.77 -0.11 -27.98
N ALA A 395 0.40 -1.27 -27.44
CA ALA A 395 1.35 -2.32 -27.06
C ALA A 395 2.07 -2.95 -28.27
N ARG A 396 1.45 -2.96 -29.44
CA ARG A 396 2.06 -3.44 -30.68
C ARG A 396 2.98 -2.42 -31.34
N THR A 397 2.66 -1.13 -31.20
CA THR A 397 3.40 -0.04 -31.87
C THR A 397 4.49 0.59 -31.01
N GLN A 398 4.37 0.42 -29.68
CA GLN A 398 5.33 0.92 -28.71
C GLN A 398 5.98 -0.22 -27.93
N VAL A 399 7.21 -0.04 -27.44
CA VAL A 399 7.81 -0.96 -26.48
C VAL A 399 7.73 -0.34 -25.09
N GLY A 400 6.93 -0.94 -24.21
CA GLY A 400 6.70 -0.38 -22.88
C GLY A 400 5.82 -1.24 -21.97
N ILE A 401 5.34 -0.65 -20.90
CA ILE A 401 4.47 -1.31 -19.92
C ILE A 401 3.06 -0.75 -20.03
N VAL A 402 2.08 -1.63 -20.20
CA VAL A 402 0.66 -1.32 -20.10
C VAL A 402 0.18 -1.65 -18.68
N TRP A 403 -0.20 -0.64 -17.91
CA TRP A 403 -0.62 -0.76 -16.53
C TRP A 403 -2.15 -0.84 -16.42
N VAL A 404 -2.66 -1.87 -15.73
CA VAL A 404 -4.09 -2.10 -15.53
C VAL A 404 -4.42 -2.39 -14.06
N GLU A 405 -5.58 -1.94 -13.62
CA GLU A 405 -6.13 -2.26 -12.30
C GLU A 405 -6.83 -3.63 -12.31
N PHE A 406 -7.58 -3.91 -13.38
CA PHE A 406 -8.43 -5.09 -13.51
C PHE A 406 -7.71 -6.21 -14.26
N PRO A 407 -7.56 -7.41 -13.66
CA PRO A 407 -6.89 -8.54 -14.30
C PRO A 407 -7.55 -8.96 -15.62
N GLU A 408 -8.88 -8.96 -15.67
CA GLU A 408 -9.66 -9.35 -16.83
C GLU A 408 -9.38 -8.44 -18.05
N LEU A 409 -9.24 -7.14 -17.80
CA LEU A 409 -8.83 -6.17 -18.81
C LEU A 409 -7.40 -6.47 -19.28
N GLY A 410 -6.49 -6.72 -18.32
CA GLY A 410 -5.09 -7.02 -18.61
C GLY A 410 -4.90 -8.27 -19.47
N GLU A 411 -5.59 -9.35 -19.15
CA GLU A 411 -5.57 -10.59 -19.93
C GLU A 411 -6.09 -10.39 -21.36
N ARG A 412 -7.15 -9.58 -21.49
CA ARG A 412 -7.78 -9.32 -22.79
C ARG A 412 -6.90 -8.44 -23.67
N ILE A 413 -6.28 -7.39 -23.11
CA ILE A 413 -5.30 -6.55 -23.81
C ILE A 413 -4.09 -7.40 -24.23
N ALA A 414 -3.53 -8.18 -23.32
CA ALA A 414 -2.37 -9.02 -23.59
C ALA A 414 -2.61 -10.01 -24.72
N ARG A 415 -3.78 -10.68 -24.70
CA ARG A 415 -4.21 -11.60 -25.77
C ARG A 415 -4.37 -10.87 -27.10
N ALA A 416 -5.03 -9.70 -27.11
CA ALA A 416 -5.23 -8.91 -28.31
C ALA A 416 -3.92 -8.38 -28.91
N ALA A 417 -2.97 -8.00 -28.05
CA ALA A 417 -1.66 -7.49 -28.47
C ALA A 417 -0.63 -8.57 -28.77
N GLY A 418 -0.83 -9.82 -28.35
CA GLY A 418 0.14 -10.89 -28.45
C GLY A 418 1.36 -10.72 -27.51
N VAL A 419 1.14 -10.12 -26.33
CA VAL A 419 2.18 -9.85 -25.32
C VAL A 419 1.85 -10.52 -23.99
N PRO A 420 2.84 -10.74 -23.09
CA PRO A 420 2.56 -11.36 -21.80
C PRO A 420 1.78 -10.43 -20.86
N PHE A 421 0.92 -11.04 -20.02
CA PHE A 421 0.29 -10.41 -18.88
C PHE A 421 0.91 -10.88 -17.56
N TYR A 422 1.29 -9.94 -16.72
CA TYR A 422 1.78 -10.17 -15.36
C TYR A 422 0.73 -9.75 -14.35
N GLY A 423 -0.05 -10.72 -13.89
CA GLY A 423 -1.04 -10.57 -12.82
C GLY A 423 -0.42 -10.67 -11.43
N GLY A 424 -1.22 -11.14 -10.45
CA GLY A 424 -0.74 -11.42 -9.09
C GLY A 424 0.01 -12.75 -8.98
N GLY A 425 0.65 -12.94 -7.82
CA GLY A 425 1.31 -14.18 -7.46
C GLY A 425 2.83 -14.17 -7.60
N ARG A 426 3.47 -15.19 -7.00
CA ARG A 426 4.93 -15.27 -6.92
C ARG A 426 5.57 -15.49 -8.30
N ALA A 427 5.04 -16.41 -9.09
CA ALA A 427 5.58 -16.71 -10.43
C ALA A 427 5.58 -15.48 -11.35
N ALA A 428 4.46 -14.73 -11.41
CA ALA A 428 4.38 -13.48 -12.16
C ALA A 428 5.36 -12.42 -11.63
N SER A 429 5.54 -12.35 -10.31
CA SER A 429 6.48 -11.43 -9.67
C SER A 429 7.94 -11.71 -9.97
N GLU A 430 8.32 -12.97 -10.15
CA GLU A 430 9.66 -13.39 -10.54
C GLU A 430 9.86 -13.20 -12.05
N ALA A 431 8.88 -13.60 -12.87
CA ALA A 431 8.96 -13.54 -14.32
C ALA A 431 9.06 -12.10 -14.88
N ILE A 432 8.33 -11.13 -14.32
CA ILE A 432 8.39 -9.73 -14.80
C ILE A 432 9.79 -9.11 -14.63
N LEU A 433 10.57 -9.55 -13.64
CA LEU A 433 11.94 -9.08 -13.41
C LEU A 433 12.94 -9.60 -14.44
N GLN A 434 12.60 -10.67 -15.16
CA GLN A 434 13.42 -11.25 -16.22
C GLN A 434 13.16 -10.61 -17.60
N GLU A 435 12.19 -9.69 -17.69
CA GLU A 435 11.90 -9.01 -18.95
C GLU A 435 13.08 -8.12 -19.38
N SER A 436 13.43 -8.22 -20.67
CA SER A 436 14.57 -7.51 -21.24
C SER A 436 14.27 -6.06 -21.66
N GLY A 437 12.99 -5.64 -21.65
CA GLY A 437 12.57 -4.34 -22.18
C GLY A 437 12.55 -4.26 -23.72
N ARG A 438 12.62 -5.39 -24.43
CA ARG A 438 12.59 -5.43 -25.90
C ARG A 438 11.21 -5.62 -26.51
N ARG A 439 10.21 -5.95 -25.71
CA ARG A 439 8.80 -6.10 -26.09
C ARG A 439 7.92 -5.41 -25.07
N SER A 440 6.69 -5.09 -25.48
CA SER A 440 5.69 -4.62 -24.53
C SER A 440 5.23 -5.72 -23.60
N ILE A 441 4.77 -5.31 -22.41
CA ILE A 441 4.15 -6.18 -21.41
C ILE A 441 2.90 -5.52 -20.86
N VAL A 442 1.96 -6.32 -20.36
CA VAL A 442 0.83 -5.84 -19.56
C VAL A 442 1.05 -6.22 -18.11
N ALA A 443 0.88 -5.31 -17.19
CA ALA A 443 1.16 -5.51 -15.77
C ALA A 443 0.03 -5.00 -14.87
N SER A 444 -0.32 -5.79 -13.84
CA SER A 444 -1.25 -5.37 -12.80
C SER A 444 -0.63 -4.30 -11.91
N ILE A 445 -1.30 -3.15 -11.79
CA ILE A 445 -0.91 -2.05 -10.89
C ILE A 445 -0.79 -2.58 -9.45
N LYS A 446 -1.82 -3.31 -8.98
CA LYS A 446 -1.88 -3.85 -7.61
C LYS A 446 -0.68 -4.76 -7.28
N ALA A 447 -0.22 -5.54 -8.26
CA ALA A 447 0.85 -6.53 -8.04
C ALA A 447 2.26 -5.96 -8.28
N HIS A 448 2.41 -5.02 -9.21
CA HIS A 448 3.75 -4.65 -9.72
C HIS A 448 4.08 -3.16 -9.66
N ALA A 449 3.12 -2.28 -9.31
CA ALA A 449 3.43 -0.86 -9.10
C ALA A 449 4.36 -0.62 -7.90
N THR A 450 4.54 -1.61 -7.02
CA THR A 450 5.40 -1.51 -5.84
C THR A 450 6.56 -2.48 -5.93
N GLY A 451 7.77 -2.03 -5.55
CA GLY A 451 8.91 -2.91 -5.27
C GLY A 451 9.52 -3.63 -6.46
N LYS A 452 9.37 -3.13 -7.67
CA LYS A 452 10.00 -3.72 -8.87
C LYS A 452 11.01 -2.78 -9.50
N ASN A 453 12.05 -3.33 -10.10
CA ASN A 453 13.04 -2.60 -10.87
C ASN A 453 12.76 -2.85 -12.35
N LEU A 454 12.10 -1.91 -13.03
CA LEU A 454 11.68 -2.02 -14.43
C LEU A 454 12.24 -0.87 -15.29
N GLN A 455 13.41 -0.35 -14.91
CA GLN A 455 14.07 0.76 -15.62
C GLN A 455 14.60 0.40 -17.01
N GLN A 456 14.51 -0.86 -17.43
CA GLN A 456 14.72 -1.26 -18.82
C GLN A 456 13.61 -0.78 -19.76
N PHE A 457 12.46 -0.37 -19.21
CA PHE A 457 11.39 0.28 -19.94
C PHE A 457 11.44 1.80 -19.73
N CYS A 458 11.11 2.56 -20.77
CA CYS A 458 11.04 4.03 -20.72
C CYS A 458 9.68 4.58 -21.17
N ARG A 459 8.75 3.70 -21.57
CA ARG A 459 7.38 4.09 -21.97
C ARG A 459 6.38 3.32 -21.13
N ASN A 460 5.29 4.01 -20.77
CA ASN A 460 4.22 3.46 -19.96
C ASN A 460 2.87 3.92 -20.52
N LEU A 461 1.90 3.03 -20.55
CA LEU A 461 0.49 3.34 -20.76
C LEU A 461 -0.28 2.98 -19.48
N VAL A 462 -0.87 3.96 -18.82
CA VAL A 462 -1.75 3.73 -17.68
C VAL A 462 -3.19 3.73 -18.18
N VAL A 463 -3.73 2.53 -18.36
CA VAL A 463 -5.08 2.34 -18.92
C VAL A 463 -6.15 2.67 -17.89
N THR A 464 -5.92 2.28 -16.64
CA THR A 464 -6.86 2.51 -15.53
C THR A 464 -6.17 3.37 -14.46
N PRO A 465 -6.27 4.70 -14.53
CA PRO A 465 -5.56 5.60 -13.63
C PRO A 465 -6.04 5.44 -12.19
N PRO A 466 -5.15 5.13 -11.23
CA PRO A 466 -5.51 5.08 -9.81
C PRO A 466 -5.77 6.48 -9.24
N SER A 467 -6.64 6.57 -8.23
CA SER A 467 -6.93 7.83 -7.52
C SER A 467 -5.99 8.10 -6.34
N ASP A 468 -4.97 7.27 -6.13
CA ASP A 468 -4.02 7.39 -5.01
C ASP A 468 -2.69 7.97 -5.48
N GLY A 469 -2.34 9.19 -5.02
CA GLY A 469 -1.09 9.87 -5.36
C GLY A 469 0.15 9.09 -4.92
N ALA A 470 0.11 8.42 -3.77
CA ALA A 470 1.20 7.59 -3.30
C ALA A 470 1.46 6.38 -4.21
N LEU A 471 0.39 5.78 -4.73
CA LEU A 471 0.49 4.68 -5.69
C LEU A 471 1.08 5.16 -7.04
N TRP A 472 0.74 6.37 -7.48
CA TRP A 472 1.36 6.99 -8.64
C TRP A 472 2.85 7.19 -8.47
N GLU A 473 3.31 7.71 -7.31
CA GLU A 473 4.73 7.87 -7.02
C GLU A 473 5.47 6.52 -7.12
N GLN A 474 4.87 5.46 -6.59
CA GLN A 474 5.42 4.12 -6.66
C GLN A 474 5.44 3.56 -8.10
N LEU A 475 4.35 3.71 -8.85
CA LEU A 475 4.23 3.26 -10.24
C LEU A 475 5.26 3.95 -11.14
N LEU A 476 5.32 5.28 -11.09
CA LEU A 476 6.25 6.06 -11.89
C LEU A 476 7.71 5.73 -11.56
N ALA A 477 8.00 5.46 -10.30
CA ALA A 477 9.32 5.03 -9.85
C ALA A 477 9.75 3.62 -10.32
N ARG A 478 8.89 2.87 -11.00
CA ARG A 478 9.30 1.58 -11.61
C ARG A 478 10.23 1.78 -12.79
N THR A 479 9.93 2.77 -13.60
CA THR A 479 10.69 3.10 -14.81
C THR A 479 11.54 4.37 -14.67
N HIS A 480 11.05 5.38 -13.93
CA HIS A 480 11.75 6.64 -13.65
C HIS A 480 12.57 6.53 -12.34
N ARG A 481 13.74 5.92 -12.44
CA ARG A 481 14.62 5.64 -11.29
C ARG A 481 16.09 5.60 -11.70
N PRO A 482 17.06 5.68 -10.75
CA PRO A 482 18.46 5.49 -11.03
C PRO A 482 18.72 4.19 -11.80
N GLY A 483 19.57 4.26 -12.83
CA GLY A 483 19.82 3.16 -13.76
C GLY A 483 19.00 3.20 -15.04
N GLN A 484 18.04 4.14 -15.18
CA GLN A 484 17.35 4.38 -16.45
C GLN A 484 18.34 4.88 -17.51
N GLN A 485 18.42 4.17 -18.65
CA GLN A 485 19.35 4.50 -19.73
C GLN A 485 18.76 5.48 -20.74
N ALA A 486 17.45 5.48 -20.94
CA ALA A 486 16.79 6.38 -21.88
C ALA A 486 16.94 7.86 -21.44
N ALA A 487 16.94 8.76 -22.41
CA ALA A 487 17.03 10.21 -22.17
C ALA A 487 15.82 10.76 -21.40
N ARG A 488 14.66 10.13 -21.55
CA ARG A 488 13.39 10.52 -20.91
C ARG A 488 12.52 9.29 -20.64
N VAL A 489 11.59 9.43 -19.71
CA VAL A 489 10.51 8.46 -19.48
C VAL A 489 9.19 9.09 -19.87
N ALA A 490 8.38 8.38 -20.67
CA ALA A 490 7.06 8.84 -21.12
C ALA A 490 5.96 7.97 -20.50
N VAL A 491 4.85 8.63 -20.14
CA VAL A 491 3.68 8.01 -19.55
C VAL A 491 2.42 8.56 -20.21
N ASP A 492 1.71 7.72 -20.92
CA ASP A 492 0.40 8.05 -21.49
C ASP A 492 -0.68 7.57 -20.50
N VAL A 493 -1.66 8.44 -20.19
CA VAL A 493 -2.72 8.15 -19.20
C VAL A 493 -4.08 8.27 -19.86
N CYS A 494 -4.88 7.20 -19.84
CA CYS A 494 -6.23 7.20 -20.38
C CYS A 494 -7.17 8.04 -19.51
N LEU A 495 -7.73 9.11 -20.06
CA LEU A 495 -8.62 10.07 -19.39
C LEU A 495 -9.93 10.28 -20.17
N HIS A 496 -10.44 9.24 -20.82
CA HIS A 496 -11.57 9.28 -21.75
C HIS A 496 -12.95 9.34 -21.09
N THR A 497 -13.05 9.12 -19.78
CA THR A 497 -14.29 9.26 -18.99
C THR A 497 -14.08 10.20 -17.83
N GLN A 498 -15.18 10.75 -17.28
CA GLN A 498 -15.13 11.59 -16.07
C GLN A 498 -14.59 10.82 -14.86
N ASP A 499 -14.87 9.51 -14.75
CA ASP A 499 -14.36 8.65 -13.68
C ASP A 499 -12.84 8.54 -13.70
N TYR A 500 -12.24 8.37 -14.89
CA TYR A 500 -10.80 8.28 -15.01
C TYR A 500 -10.11 9.64 -14.88
N ALA A 501 -10.69 10.68 -15.47
CA ALA A 501 -10.18 12.05 -15.31
C ALA A 501 -10.28 12.51 -13.84
N GLY A 502 -11.39 12.24 -13.17
CA GLY A 502 -11.61 12.53 -11.75
C GLY A 502 -10.66 11.75 -10.82
N ALA A 503 -10.39 10.47 -11.14
CA ALA A 503 -9.42 9.67 -10.40
C ALA A 503 -8.01 10.25 -10.52
N PHE A 504 -7.62 10.68 -11.72
CA PHE A 504 -6.31 11.31 -11.96
C PHE A 504 -6.18 12.66 -11.26
N ALA A 505 -7.20 13.52 -11.34
CA ALA A 505 -7.24 14.80 -10.62
C ALA A 505 -7.18 14.60 -9.09
N THR A 506 -7.89 13.59 -8.56
CA THR A 506 -7.81 13.22 -7.14
C THR A 506 -6.40 12.80 -6.76
N ALA A 507 -5.73 12.01 -7.60
CA ALA A 507 -4.35 11.61 -7.37
C ALA A 507 -3.38 12.80 -7.35
N GLN A 508 -3.57 13.77 -8.25
CA GLN A 508 -2.78 15.02 -8.27
C GLN A 508 -2.98 15.83 -6.98
N GLY A 509 -4.21 16.00 -6.52
CA GLY A 509 -4.50 16.69 -5.26
C GLY A 509 -3.84 16.00 -4.05
N ARG A 510 -3.85 14.65 -4.01
CA ARG A 510 -3.15 13.88 -2.97
C ARG A 510 -1.63 13.98 -3.07
N ALA A 511 -1.09 13.95 -4.28
CA ALA A 511 0.34 14.17 -4.50
C ALA A 511 0.78 15.56 -4.03
N GLN A 512 -0.04 16.59 -4.28
CA GLN A 512 0.19 17.95 -3.78
C GLN A 512 0.17 18.00 -2.25
N PHE A 513 -0.78 17.33 -1.63
CA PHE A 513 -0.82 17.20 -0.16
C PHE A 513 0.45 16.57 0.40
N ILE A 514 0.90 15.44 -0.17
CA ILE A 514 2.15 14.77 0.23
C ILE A 514 3.34 15.72 0.06
N GLN A 515 3.44 16.40 -1.07
CA GLN A 515 4.54 17.33 -1.32
C GLN A 515 4.54 18.51 -0.33
N GLN A 516 3.38 19.06 -0.01
CA GLN A 516 3.25 20.17 0.95
C GLN A 516 3.55 19.74 2.39
N THR A 517 3.10 18.55 2.80
CA THR A 517 3.27 18.05 4.17
C THR A 517 4.58 17.30 4.38
N ASP A 518 5.01 16.52 3.38
CA ASP A 518 6.22 15.69 3.48
C ASP A 518 7.45 16.30 2.81
N GLY A 519 7.29 17.37 2.04
CA GLY A 519 8.37 18.03 1.33
C GLY A 519 9.00 17.20 0.20
N GLN A 520 8.50 15.98 -0.03
CA GLN A 520 9.03 15.10 -1.07
C GLN A 520 8.48 15.49 -2.43
N PRO A 521 9.34 15.78 -3.43
CA PRO A 521 8.91 16.03 -4.80
C PRO A 521 8.12 14.82 -5.31
N GLN A 522 6.88 15.06 -5.71
CA GLN A 522 6.00 14.02 -6.24
C GLN A 522 6.12 13.97 -7.77
N LYS A 523 6.51 12.81 -8.33
CA LYS A 523 6.70 12.61 -9.78
C LYS A 523 5.47 13.01 -10.60
N LEU A 524 4.29 12.80 -10.06
CA LEU A 524 3.04 13.15 -10.72
C LEU A 524 2.88 14.68 -10.96
N LEU A 525 3.49 15.51 -10.11
CA LEU A 525 3.41 16.97 -10.18
C LEU A 525 4.56 17.61 -10.99
N HIS A 526 5.71 16.97 -11.02
CA HIS A 526 6.91 17.47 -11.70
C HIS A 526 7.05 16.99 -13.15
N SER A 527 5.96 16.53 -13.74
CA SER A 527 5.95 16.17 -15.15
C SER A 527 6.02 17.45 -16.02
N ASN A 528 6.94 17.49 -16.97
CA ASN A 528 7.12 18.59 -17.92
C ASN A 528 5.96 18.70 -18.95
N ALA A 529 4.74 18.33 -18.61
CA ALA A 529 3.59 18.35 -19.50
C ALA A 529 3.11 19.79 -19.84
N HIS A 530 3.65 20.84 -19.18
CA HIS A 530 3.21 22.23 -19.35
C HIS A 530 4.17 23.13 -20.13
N GLN A 531 5.18 22.57 -20.82
CA GLN A 531 6.11 23.38 -21.63
C GLN A 531 5.99 23.14 -23.13
N GLN A 532 4.81 22.88 -23.68
CA GLN A 532 4.55 23.00 -25.12
C GLN A 532 3.12 23.50 -25.34
N SER A 533 2.93 24.77 -25.24
CA SER A 533 1.94 25.53 -25.99
C SER A 533 2.68 26.43 -26.99
#